data_8b92cdb6053a2dda7b305628dd6802f6
#
_entry.id   8b92cdb6053a2dda7b305628dd6802f6
#
_cell.length_a   1.000
_cell.length_b   1.000
_cell.length_c   1.000
_cell.angle_alpha   90.00
_cell.angle_beta   90.00
_cell.angle_gamma   90.00
#
_symmetry.space_group_name_H-M   'P 1'
#
loop_
_entity.id
_entity.type
_entity.pdbx_description
1 polymer ?
#
loop_
_entity_poly.entity_id
_entity_poly.type
_entity_poly.pdbx_seq_one_letter_code
_entity_poly.pdbx_strand_id
1 'polypeptide(L)'
;MKKNIALLLAIMLLSSVMSVFTSCNETVDKLNVAYLNGPTGMGMAKLINDNGGKDGNEKYSFEATTAELVGPGVISGKFDVACMPTNTAATLYNQGNDLVILAINCLNSIYIVTDKNTQITNFEELEGKTIYTCKGGTPAPILNALLKAYGINATVSYEFDGKIIAKPENLSTVLTAKDGAPAIVVAPEPIITSASLALKKDETNDNEYSVDIDLGAVWKDKFNTDITMGCIVASKSAVEKKKDAINDFLKEYAESIEFIGNSENIDTSAQYIVDSGIMAAAPAAKMALTNLNKGGYIDYLDGVNMREALEKVYNAFGMTLIGGKLPDDNFYYEK
;
A
#
# COMPACT_ATOMS: atom_id res chain seq x y z
N MET A 1 -10.72 47.11 -61.13
CA MET A 1 -10.16 47.29 -59.79
C MET A 1 -11.11 46.86 -58.62
N LYS A 2 -12.39 47.26 -58.59
CA LYS A 2 -13.31 46.92 -57.49
C LYS A 2 -13.60 45.40 -57.29
N LYS A 3 -13.61 44.60 -58.39
CA LYS A 3 -13.82 43.16 -58.35
C LYS A 3 -12.65 42.35 -57.68
N ASN A 4 -11.42 42.81 -57.92
CA ASN A 4 -10.22 42.14 -57.39
C ASN A 4 -9.98 42.47 -55.92
N ILE A 5 -10.46 43.61 -55.44
CA ILE A 5 -10.39 43.99 -54.03
C ILE A 5 -11.38 43.16 -53.20
N ALA A 6 -12.60 42.90 -53.74
CA ALA A 6 -13.59 42.04 -53.06
C ALA A 6 -13.14 40.58 -52.95
N LEU A 7 -12.41 40.06 -53.96
CA LEU A 7 -11.85 38.70 -53.93
C LEU A 7 -10.70 38.55 -52.89
N LEU A 8 -9.83 39.58 -52.80
CA LEU A 8 -8.76 39.63 -51.79
C LEU A 8 -9.31 39.73 -50.35
N LEU A 9 -10.38 40.51 -50.12
CA LEU A 9 -11.05 40.60 -48.84
C LEU A 9 -11.76 39.29 -48.46
N ALA A 10 -12.36 38.58 -49.43
CA ALA A 10 -12.97 37.28 -49.19
C ALA A 10 -11.93 36.20 -48.83
N ILE A 11 -10.75 36.22 -49.43
CA ILE A 11 -9.65 35.29 -49.13
C ILE A 11 -9.04 35.60 -47.77
N MET A 12 -8.91 36.86 -47.35
CA MET A 12 -8.47 37.23 -45.99
C MET A 12 -9.48 36.85 -44.91
N LEU A 13 -10.77 36.93 -45.19
CA LEU A 13 -11.80 36.48 -44.27
C LEU A 13 -11.86 34.95 -44.13
N LEU A 14 -11.61 34.21 -45.20
CA LEU A 14 -11.52 32.73 -45.12
C LEU A 14 -10.24 32.26 -44.38
N SER A 15 -9.13 32.98 -44.48
CA SER A 15 -7.90 32.64 -43.74
C SER A 15 -7.99 32.95 -42.25
N SER A 16 -8.83 33.90 -41.81
CA SER A 16 -9.04 34.22 -40.41
C SER A 16 -9.99 33.23 -39.70
N VAL A 17 -10.82 32.48 -40.42
CA VAL A 17 -11.71 31.44 -39.87
C VAL A 17 -11.00 30.09 -39.72
N MET A 18 -9.90 29.85 -40.44
CA MET A 18 -9.11 28.63 -40.32
C MET A 18 -8.18 28.59 -39.09
N SER A 19 -8.01 29.70 -38.35
CA SER A 19 -7.11 29.77 -37.20
C SER A 19 -7.81 29.47 -35.85
N VAL A 20 -9.08 29.08 -35.83
CA VAL A 20 -9.86 28.82 -34.59
C VAL A 20 -10.07 27.33 -34.33
N PHE A 21 -9.60 26.44 -35.22
CA PHE A 21 -9.51 25.01 -34.96
C PHE A 21 -8.06 24.61 -34.63
N THR A 22 -7.36 25.35 -33.78
CA THR A 22 -6.38 24.73 -32.94
C THR A 22 -7.22 23.95 -31.89
N SER A 23 -7.51 22.71 -32.22
CA SER A 23 -7.80 21.72 -31.25
C SER A 23 -6.77 21.91 -30.12
N CYS A 24 -7.20 22.36 -28.93
CA CYS A 24 -6.48 22.05 -27.75
C CYS A 24 -6.46 20.52 -27.70
N ASN A 25 -5.44 19.88 -28.26
CA ASN A 25 -4.98 18.64 -27.72
C ASN A 25 -4.56 19.01 -26.30
N GLU A 26 -5.45 18.84 -25.33
CA GLU A 26 -5.04 18.70 -23.95
C GLU A 26 -4.01 17.57 -23.99
N THR A 27 -2.74 17.94 -23.92
CA THR A 27 -1.68 16.97 -23.70
C THR A 27 -1.96 16.44 -22.30
N VAL A 28 -2.55 15.26 -22.22
CA VAL A 28 -2.76 14.57 -20.94
C VAL A 28 -1.37 14.38 -20.34
N ASP A 29 -1.12 15.03 -19.22
CA ASP A 29 0.15 14.89 -18.51
C ASP A 29 0.27 13.45 -18.01
N LYS A 30 1.08 12.66 -18.70
CA LYS A 30 1.32 11.26 -18.37
C LYS A 30 1.95 11.14 -16.98
N LEU A 31 1.36 10.30 -16.10
CA LEU A 31 1.90 9.97 -14.78
C LEU A 31 2.74 8.71 -14.81
N ASN A 32 3.94 8.78 -14.22
CA ASN A 32 4.77 7.63 -13.90
C ASN A 32 4.38 7.12 -12.51
N VAL A 33 3.69 6.00 -12.46
CA VAL A 33 3.10 5.43 -11.23
C VAL A 33 3.88 4.21 -10.79
N ALA A 34 4.38 4.23 -9.54
CA ALA A 34 5.02 3.08 -8.94
C ALA A 34 4.11 2.37 -7.94
N TYR A 35 4.15 1.04 -7.92
CA TYR A 35 3.41 0.24 -6.98
C TYR A 35 4.27 -0.84 -6.33
N LEU A 36 3.88 -1.26 -5.12
CA LEU A 36 4.56 -2.31 -4.36
C LEU A 36 3.82 -3.65 -4.51
N ASN A 37 4.54 -4.74 -4.31
CA ASN A 37 3.92 -6.04 -4.12
C ASN A 37 3.20 -6.09 -2.76
N GLY A 38 2.13 -6.88 -2.69
CA GLY A 38 1.35 -7.07 -1.47
C GLY A 38 0.21 -6.04 -1.27
N PRO A 39 -0.36 -5.93 -0.05
CA PRO A 39 -1.62 -5.22 0.20
C PRO A 39 -1.60 -3.76 -0.25
N THR A 40 -0.49 -3.05 -0.04
CA THR A 40 -0.30 -1.65 -0.45
C THR A 40 -0.42 -1.44 -1.96
N GLY A 41 -0.13 -2.46 -2.78
CA GLY A 41 -0.28 -2.40 -4.24
C GLY A 41 -1.58 -2.99 -4.75
N MET A 42 -2.22 -3.89 -3.99
CA MET A 42 -3.41 -4.65 -4.46
C MET A 42 -4.55 -3.74 -4.90
N GLY A 43 -4.80 -2.64 -4.19
CA GLY A 43 -5.83 -1.68 -4.55
C GLY A 43 -5.65 -1.03 -5.93
N MET A 44 -4.44 -1.09 -6.52
CA MET A 44 -4.14 -0.54 -7.85
C MET A 44 -4.40 -1.53 -8.99
N ALA A 45 -4.67 -2.79 -8.70
CA ALA A 45 -4.70 -3.84 -9.72
C ALA A 45 -5.76 -3.61 -10.81
N LYS A 46 -6.96 -3.14 -10.45
CA LYS A 46 -8.00 -2.79 -11.43
C LYS A 46 -7.59 -1.58 -12.27
N LEU A 47 -7.07 -0.53 -11.64
CA LEU A 47 -6.59 0.67 -12.34
C LEU A 47 -5.52 0.30 -13.39
N ILE A 48 -4.57 -0.55 -13.02
CA ILE A 48 -3.53 -1.05 -13.94
C ILE A 48 -4.19 -1.81 -15.11
N ASN A 49 -5.09 -2.73 -14.81
CA ASN A 49 -5.76 -3.55 -15.83
C ASN A 49 -6.57 -2.68 -16.82
N ASP A 50 -7.34 -1.72 -16.33
CA ASP A 50 -8.19 -0.86 -17.15
C ASP A 50 -7.40 0.13 -18.02
N ASN A 51 -6.15 0.38 -17.67
CA ASN A 51 -5.27 1.34 -18.34
C ASN A 51 -4.10 0.68 -19.10
N GLY A 52 -4.34 -0.47 -19.72
CA GLY A 52 -3.39 -1.13 -20.62
C GLY A 52 -2.43 -2.11 -19.92
N GLY A 53 -2.73 -2.51 -18.68
CA GLY A 53 -1.89 -3.42 -17.92
C GLY A 53 -0.56 -2.78 -17.52
N LYS A 54 0.49 -3.60 -17.39
CA LYS A 54 1.82 -3.12 -16.99
C LYS A 54 2.45 -2.14 -17.99
N ASP A 55 2.07 -2.21 -19.24
CA ASP A 55 2.60 -1.33 -20.29
C ASP A 55 2.01 0.09 -20.21
N GLY A 56 0.84 0.22 -19.55
CA GLY A 56 0.15 1.50 -19.41
C GLY A 56 -0.48 2.00 -20.70
N ASN A 57 -0.81 3.29 -20.74
CA ASN A 57 -1.43 3.97 -21.87
C ASN A 57 -0.91 5.42 -21.99
N GLU A 58 -1.66 6.31 -22.65
CA GLU A 58 -1.32 7.73 -22.76
C GLU A 58 -1.40 8.48 -21.42
N LYS A 59 -2.22 8.02 -20.45
CA LYS A 59 -2.37 8.64 -19.12
C LYS A 59 -1.32 8.15 -18.12
N TYR A 60 -1.01 6.84 -18.15
CA TYR A 60 -0.20 6.20 -17.11
C TYR A 60 0.90 5.32 -17.69
N SER A 61 2.05 5.28 -17.01
CA SER A 61 2.99 4.16 -17.03
C SER A 61 3.07 3.57 -15.64
N PHE A 62 3.11 2.24 -15.55
CA PHE A 62 3.12 1.53 -14.28
C PHE A 62 4.44 0.77 -14.10
N GLU A 63 5.06 0.91 -12.91
CA GLU A 63 6.28 0.17 -12.58
C GLU A 63 6.16 -0.49 -11.20
N ALA A 64 6.32 -1.82 -11.17
CA ALA A 64 6.49 -2.54 -9.91
C ALA A 64 7.84 -2.22 -9.30
N THR A 65 7.88 -1.90 -8.01
CA THR A 65 9.12 -1.55 -7.30
C THR A 65 9.17 -2.16 -5.91
N THR A 66 10.23 -1.91 -5.16
CA THR A 66 10.40 -2.38 -3.79
C THR A 66 10.31 -1.25 -2.78
N ALA A 67 10.09 -1.59 -1.51
CA ALA A 67 10.01 -0.60 -0.43
C ALA A 67 11.30 0.21 -0.26
N GLU A 68 12.45 -0.37 -0.62
CA GLU A 68 13.76 0.32 -0.56
C GLU A 68 13.96 1.31 -1.71
N LEU A 69 13.38 1.05 -2.89
CA LEU A 69 13.59 1.85 -4.11
C LEU A 69 12.50 2.88 -4.36
N VAL A 70 11.30 2.71 -3.78
CA VAL A 70 10.17 3.60 -4.05
C VAL A 70 10.42 5.03 -3.59
N GLY A 71 10.96 5.23 -2.38
CA GLY A 71 11.29 6.54 -1.85
C GLY A 71 12.31 7.31 -2.70
N PRO A 72 13.50 6.74 -2.98
CA PRO A 72 14.45 7.33 -3.92
C PRO A 72 13.86 7.63 -5.30
N GLY A 73 12.98 6.77 -5.80
CA GLY A 73 12.31 6.97 -7.10
C GLY A 73 11.39 8.19 -7.13
N VAL A 74 10.62 8.43 -6.07
CA VAL A 74 9.77 9.64 -5.95
C VAL A 74 10.63 10.88 -5.77
N ILE A 75 11.63 10.84 -4.89
CA ILE A 75 12.52 11.98 -4.62
C ILE A 75 13.30 12.41 -5.85
N SER A 76 13.77 11.45 -6.67
CA SER A 76 14.49 11.75 -7.92
C SER A 76 13.58 12.19 -9.07
N GLY A 77 12.25 12.13 -8.91
CA GLY A 77 11.30 12.43 -9.99
C GLY A 77 11.15 11.31 -11.04
N LYS A 78 11.68 10.10 -10.77
CA LYS A 78 11.43 8.93 -11.61
C LYS A 78 9.96 8.55 -11.58
N PHE A 79 9.34 8.65 -10.40
CA PHE A 79 7.92 8.40 -10.19
C PHE A 79 7.21 9.71 -9.81
N ASP A 80 6.12 10.02 -10.48
CA ASP A 80 5.24 11.13 -10.13
C ASP A 80 4.37 10.78 -8.92
N VAL A 81 3.85 9.54 -8.92
CA VAL A 81 2.98 8.98 -7.89
C VAL A 81 3.49 7.59 -7.50
N ALA A 82 3.42 7.24 -6.22
CA ALA A 82 3.86 5.93 -5.76
C ALA A 82 3.12 5.43 -4.52
N CYS A 83 2.96 4.09 -4.42
CA CYS A 83 2.56 3.43 -3.18
C CYS A 83 3.77 3.28 -2.25
N MET A 84 3.59 3.55 -0.96
CA MET A 84 4.61 3.23 0.06
C MET A 84 4.00 3.05 1.45
N PRO A 85 4.77 2.49 2.43
CA PRO A 85 4.33 2.47 3.83
C PRO A 85 4.19 3.88 4.39
N THR A 86 3.14 4.12 5.22
CA THR A 86 2.83 5.44 5.76
C THR A 86 3.94 6.02 6.65
N ASN A 87 4.59 5.17 7.46
CA ASN A 87 5.72 5.56 8.30
C ASN A 87 6.96 5.94 7.47
N THR A 88 7.17 5.28 6.33
CA THR A 88 8.25 5.62 5.40
C THR A 88 7.99 7.00 4.76
N ALA A 89 6.77 7.27 4.33
CA ALA A 89 6.38 8.57 3.78
C ALA A 89 6.64 9.71 4.79
N ALA A 90 6.18 9.54 6.04
CA ALA A 90 6.42 10.52 7.10
C ALA A 90 7.91 10.70 7.43
N THR A 91 8.68 9.60 7.47
CA THR A 91 10.13 9.64 7.71
C THR A 91 10.86 10.41 6.62
N LEU A 92 10.58 10.14 5.36
CA LEU A 92 11.18 10.85 4.22
C LEU A 92 10.84 12.32 4.23
N TYR A 93 9.57 12.67 4.49
CA TYR A 93 9.15 14.06 4.62
C TYR A 93 9.91 14.77 5.76
N ASN A 94 9.99 14.16 6.93
CA ASN A 94 10.68 14.74 8.09
C ASN A 94 12.20 14.85 7.92
N GLN A 95 12.79 14.12 6.98
CA GLN A 95 14.17 14.26 6.53
C GLN A 95 14.38 15.43 5.54
N GLY A 96 13.32 16.18 5.22
CA GLY A 96 13.38 17.36 4.36
C GLY A 96 13.17 17.08 2.88
N ASN A 97 12.61 15.91 2.52
CA ASN A 97 12.26 15.65 1.12
C ASN A 97 10.88 16.26 0.79
N ASP A 98 10.76 16.82 -0.39
CA ASP A 98 9.53 17.41 -0.92
C ASP A 98 8.53 16.32 -1.37
N LEU A 99 7.85 15.73 -0.40
CA LEU A 99 6.89 14.64 -0.54
C LEU A 99 5.52 15.06 0.00
N VAL A 100 4.46 14.67 -0.68
CA VAL A 100 3.07 14.92 -0.29
C VAL A 100 2.34 13.58 -0.23
N ILE A 101 1.60 13.31 0.85
CA ILE A 101 0.73 12.14 0.97
C ILE A 101 -0.64 12.48 0.37
N LEU A 102 -1.10 11.66 -0.57
CA LEU A 102 -2.33 11.89 -1.34
C LEU A 102 -3.53 11.16 -0.76
N ALA A 103 -3.34 9.89 -0.37
CA ALA A 103 -4.38 9.04 0.20
C ALA A 103 -3.77 7.85 0.97
N ILE A 104 -4.53 7.29 1.91
CA ILE A 104 -4.30 5.96 2.46
C ILE A 104 -4.94 4.94 1.53
N ASN A 105 -4.31 3.78 1.33
CA ASN A 105 -4.77 2.73 0.43
C ASN A 105 -4.82 1.34 1.05
N CYS A 106 -4.29 1.20 2.26
CA CYS A 106 -4.30 -0.07 2.98
C CYS A 106 -4.29 0.18 4.48
N LEU A 107 -5.20 -0.49 5.16
CA LEU A 107 -5.30 -0.52 6.62
C LEU A 107 -4.85 -1.88 7.14
N ASN A 108 -4.52 -1.96 8.41
CA ASN A 108 -4.24 -3.19 9.14
C ASN A 108 -3.40 -4.21 8.31
N SER A 109 -3.72 -5.46 8.22
CA SER A 109 -3.02 -6.53 7.47
C SER A 109 -1.98 -7.32 8.26
N ILE A 110 -1.91 -7.18 9.58
CA ILE A 110 -0.96 -7.88 10.45
C ILE A 110 -1.73 -8.75 11.43
N TYR A 111 -1.26 -9.99 11.56
CA TYR A 111 -1.94 -11.01 12.34
C TYR A 111 -0.96 -11.77 13.26
N ILE A 112 -1.48 -12.33 14.34
CA ILE A 112 -0.81 -13.39 15.10
C ILE A 112 -1.24 -14.71 14.48
N VAL A 113 -0.26 -15.50 14.07
CA VAL A 113 -0.46 -16.88 13.65
C VAL A 113 0.19 -17.82 14.65
N THR A 114 -0.46 -18.94 14.93
CA THR A 114 0.04 -19.97 15.85
C THR A 114 0.13 -21.32 15.17
N ASP A 115 1.05 -22.15 15.64
CA ASP A 115 1.17 -23.53 15.20
C ASP A 115 -0.05 -24.37 15.65
N LYS A 116 -0.23 -25.54 15.04
CA LYS A 116 -1.37 -26.44 15.32
C LYS A 116 -1.48 -26.92 16.79
N ASN A 117 -0.42 -26.77 17.59
CA ASN A 117 -0.38 -27.19 19.00
C ASN A 117 -0.59 -26.02 19.97
N THR A 118 -0.62 -24.81 19.45
CA THR A 118 -0.78 -23.57 20.21
C THR A 118 -2.09 -22.90 19.77
N GLN A 119 -2.87 -22.47 20.74
CA GLN A 119 -4.08 -21.68 20.47
C GLN A 119 -4.06 -20.45 21.35
N ILE A 120 -4.25 -19.29 20.71
CA ILE A 120 -4.37 -17.99 21.37
C ILE A 120 -5.72 -17.41 20.97
N THR A 121 -6.60 -17.19 21.94
CA THR A 121 -7.97 -16.74 21.71
C THR A 121 -8.16 -15.25 21.97
N ASN A 122 -7.27 -14.65 22.76
CA ASN A 122 -7.26 -13.23 23.06
C ASN A 122 -5.82 -12.72 23.22
N PHE A 123 -5.65 -11.41 23.11
CA PHE A 123 -4.32 -10.79 23.10
C PHE A 123 -3.58 -10.91 24.44
N GLU A 124 -4.31 -10.99 25.57
CA GLU A 124 -3.78 -11.09 26.92
C GLU A 124 -3.08 -12.43 27.19
N GLU A 125 -3.41 -13.47 26.43
CA GLU A 125 -2.74 -14.79 26.52
C GLU A 125 -1.29 -14.79 26.03
N LEU A 126 -0.83 -13.67 25.47
CA LEU A 126 0.58 -13.47 25.10
C LEU A 126 1.49 -13.23 26.31
N GLU A 127 0.95 -12.99 27.52
CA GLU A 127 1.75 -12.81 28.74
C GLU A 127 2.73 -13.98 28.94
N GLY A 128 4.01 -13.66 29.10
CA GLY A 128 5.09 -14.63 29.29
C GLY A 128 5.46 -15.47 28.06
N LYS A 129 4.83 -15.25 26.90
CA LYS A 129 5.12 -15.98 25.66
C LYS A 129 6.31 -15.39 24.91
N THR A 130 6.90 -16.23 24.03
CA THR A 130 7.87 -15.76 23.02
C THR A 130 7.17 -15.63 21.68
N ILE A 131 7.26 -14.46 21.09
CA ILE A 131 6.60 -14.09 19.83
C ILE A 131 7.70 -13.74 18.81
N TYR A 132 7.67 -14.38 17.66
CA TYR A 132 8.63 -14.12 16.58
C TYR A 132 8.05 -13.12 15.57
N THR A 133 8.87 -12.16 15.18
CA THR A 133 8.51 -11.21 14.11
C THR A 133 9.77 -10.64 13.45
N CYS A 134 9.62 -9.82 12.41
CA CYS A 134 10.74 -9.17 11.76
C CYS A 134 11.16 -7.87 12.46
N LYS A 135 12.45 -7.54 12.40
CA LYS A 135 13.00 -6.31 12.97
C LYS A 135 12.59 -5.06 12.19
N GLY A 136 12.52 -5.17 10.87
CA GLY A 136 12.16 -4.07 9.96
C GLY A 136 10.70 -4.08 9.57
N GLY A 137 10.21 -2.96 9.06
CA GLY A 137 8.80 -2.78 8.68
C GLY A 137 7.89 -2.47 9.86
N THR A 138 6.60 -2.68 9.67
CA THR A 138 5.54 -2.31 10.63
C THR A 138 5.15 -3.38 11.65
N PRO A 139 5.38 -4.71 11.46
CA PRO A 139 4.90 -5.72 12.39
C PRO A 139 5.41 -5.54 13.84
N ALA A 140 6.72 -5.37 14.00
CA ALA A 140 7.31 -5.20 15.33
C ALA A 140 6.86 -3.93 16.06
N PRO A 141 6.84 -2.73 15.45
CA PRO A 141 6.30 -1.53 16.06
C PRO A 141 4.86 -1.66 16.53
N ILE A 142 3.99 -2.28 15.74
CA ILE A 142 2.59 -2.49 16.07
C ILE A 142 2.44 -3.45 17.27
N LEU A 143 3.12 -4.60 17.21
CA LEU A 143 3.13 -5.55 18.31
C LEU A 143 3.61 -4.90 19.61
N ASN A 144 4.76 -4.19 19.57
CA ASN A 144 5.32 -3.54 20.76
C ASN A 144 4.41 -2.45 21.34
N ALA A 145 3.75 -1.66 20.46
CA ALA A 145 2.79 -0.65 20.91
C ALA A 145 1.58 -1.28 21.62
N LEU A 146 1.05 -2.39 21.08
CA LEU A 146 -0.04 -3.13 21.69
C LEU A 146 0.37 -3.80 23.02
N LEU A 147 1.50 -4.51 23.06
CA LEU A 147 2.02 -5.12 24.29
C LEU A 147 2.16 -4.07 25.40
N LYS A 148 2.74 -2.92 25.08
CA LYS A 148 2.86 -1.79 26.00
C LYS A 148 1.50 -1.26 26.46
N ALA A 149 0.56 -1.06 25.52
CA ALA A 149 -0.75 -0.49 25.83
C ALA A 149 -1.63 -1.41 26.68
N TYR A 150 -1.48 -2.72 26.53
CA TYR A 150 -2.16 -3.73 27.34
C TYR A 150 -1.38 -4.10 28.62
N GLY A 151 -0.13 -3.65 28.76
CA GLY A 151 0.72 -3.98 29.91
C GLY A 151 1.20 -5.43 29.91
N ILE A 152 1.28 -6.07 28.74
CA ILE A 152 1.68 -7.47 28.55
C ILE A 152 3.20 -7.57 28.46
N ASN A 153 3.77 -8.48 29.27
CA ASN A 153 5.20 -8.77 29.28
C ASN A 153 5.47 -10.04 28.47
N ALA A 154 5.70 -9.89 27.18
CA ALA A 154 6.06 -10.96 26.25
C ALA A 154 7.48 -10.76 25.72
N THR A 155 8.16 -11.85 25.36
CA THR A 155 9.48 -11.80 24.70
C THR A 155 9.28 -11.68 23.19
N VAL A 156 9.73 -10.57 22.58
CA VAL A 156 9.70 -10.42 21.14
C VAL A 156 11.04 -10.81 20.55
N SER A 157 11.08 -11.86 19.74
CA SER A 157 12.27 -12.37 19.08
C SER A 157 12.33 -11.92 17.62
N TYR A 158 13.48 -11.38 17.24
CA TYR A 158 13.82 -10.96 15.87
C TYR A 158 14.85 -11.89 15.23
N GLU A 159 15.09 -13.05 15.82
CA GLU A 159 16.07 -14.02 15.37
C GLU A 159 15.46 -15.42 15.38
N PHE A 160 15.73 -16.17 14.32
CA PHE A 160 15.33 -17.56 14.17
C PHE A 160 16.49 -18.36 13.56
N ASP A 161 16.81 -19.52 14.17
CA ASP A 161 17.93 -20.40 13.74
C ASP A 161 19.25 -19.64 13.55
N GLY A 162 19.59 -18.77 14.52
CA GLY A 162 20.83 -17.98 14.52
C GLY A 162 20.86 -16.88 13.44
N LYS A 163 19.75 -16.57 12.78
CA LYS A 163 19.65 -15.55 11.74
C LYS A 163 18.64 -14.47 12.10
N ILE A 164 19.01 -13.23 11.84
CA ILE A 164 18.10 -12.08 12.03
C ILE A 164 16.96 -12.15 11.01
N ILE A 165 15.74 -12.06 11.48
CA ILE A 165 14.54 -11.83 10.67
C ILE A 165 14.50 -10.32 10.34
N ALA A 166 15.22 -9.94 9.29
CA ALA A 166 15.46 -8.53 9.00
C ALA A 166 14.21 -7.79 8.50
N LYS A 167 13.38 -8.45 7.70
CA LYS A 167 12.22 -7.84 7.02
C LYS A 167 11.06 -8.83 6.87
N PRO A 168 9.82 -8.35 6.57
CA PRO A 168 8.63 -9.20 6.52
C PRO A 168 8.77 -10.45 5.64
N GLU A 169 9.42 -10.34 4.49
CA GLU A 169 9.59 -11.46 3.56
C GLU A 169 10.37 -12.63 4.18
N ASN A 170 11.25 -12.36 5.15
CA ASN A 170 12.00 -13.40 5.86
C ASN A 170 11.11 -14.25 6.77
N LEU A 171 9.92 -13.76 7.16
CA LEU A 171 8.95 -14.52 7.96
C LEU A 171 8.41 -15.74 7.19
N SER A 172 8.42 -15.72 5.86
CA SER A 172 8.07 -16.90 5.07
C SER A 172 8.98 -18.10 5.40
N THR A 173 10.30 -17.88 5.52
CA THR A 173 11.25 -18.93 5.91
C THR A 173 11.00 -19.43 7.34
N VAL A 174 10.61 -18.54 8.26
CA VAL A 174 10.28 -18.89 9.65
C VAL A 174 9.03 -19.77 9.70
N LEU A 175 7.98 -19.38 8.99
CA LEU A 175 6.70 -20.09 8.96
C LEU A 175 6.80 -21.44 8.22
N THR A 176 7.73 -21.60 7.28
CA THR A 176 7.91 -22.84 6.51
C THR A 176 9.06 -23.72 7.02
N ALA A 177 9.67 -23.38 8.16
CA ALA A 177 10.72 -24.18 8.76
C ALA A 177 10.19 -25.59 9.14
N LYS A 178 10.98 -26.63 8.86
CA LYS A 178 10.62 -28.03 9.21
C LYS A 178 10.87 -28.34 10.68
N ASP A 179 12.00 -27.90 11.16
CA ASP A 179 12.45 -28.16 12.53
C ASP A 179 12.48 -26.85 13.33
N GLY A 180 12.04 -26.91 14.57
CA GLY A 180 12.10 -25.78 15.49
C GLY A 180 11.22 -24.59 15.10
N ALA A 181 10.21 -24.80 14.25
CA ALA A 181 9.27 -23.75 13.85
C ALA A 181 8.64 -23.08 15.08
N PRO A 182 8.56 -21.74 15.13
CA PRO A 182 8.03 -21.02 16.29
C PRO A 182 6.55 -21.26 16.48
N ALA A 183 6.12 -21.38 17.74
CA ALA A 183 4.71 -21.56 18.06
C ALA A 183 3.85 -20.33 17.80
N ILE A 184 4.41 -19.12 17.94
CA ILE A 184 3.68 -17.84 17.76
C ILE A 184 4.50 -16.91 16.88
N VAL A 185 3.90 -16.45 15.78
CA VAL A 185 4.53 -15.54 14.83
C VAL A 185 3.60 -14.37 14.55
N VAL A 186 4.14 -13.15 14.51
CA VAL A 186 3.45 -11.98 13.99
C VAL A 186 3.92 -11.70 12.57
N ALA A 187 3.02 -11.77 11.63
CA ALA A 187 3.31 -11.60 10.21
C ALA A 187 2.18 -10.85 9.47
N PRO A 188 2.50 -10.17 8.36
CA PRO A 188 1.48 -9.55 7.51
C PRO A 188 0.99 -10.50 6.42
N GLU A 189 -0.20 -10.21 5.85
CA GLU A 189 -0.54 -10.68 4.52
C GLU A 189 0.36 -9.98 3.47
N PRO A 190 0.68 -10.62 2.33
CA PRO A 190 0.33 -11.99 1.92
C PRO A 190 1.34 -13.06 2.38
N ILE A 191 2.23 -12.76 3.31
CA ILE A 191 3.29 -13.68 3.78
C ILE A 191 2.65 -14.92 4.41
N ILE A 192 1.62 -14.73 5.24
CA ILE A 192 0.88 -15.82 5.90
C ILE A 192 0.26 -16.75 4.87
N THR A 193 -0.47 -16.19 3.92
CA THR A 193 -1.10 -16.95 2.84
C THR A 193 -0.06 -17.72 2.00
N SER A 194 1.04 -17.07 1.64
CA SER A 194 2.10 -17.70 0.83
C SER A 194 2.77 -18.84 1.59
N ALA A 195 3.06 -18.67 2.87
CA ALA A 195 3.63 -19.71 3.71
C ALA A 195 2.66 -20.90 3.90
N SER A 196 1.38 -20.63 4.18
CA SER A 196 0.35 -21.66 4.30
C SER A 196 0.21 -22.51 3.04
N LEU A 197 0.25 -21.87 1.85
CA LEU A 197 0.19 -22.59 0.58
C LEU A 197 1.49 -23.39 0.30
N ALA A 198 2.64 -22.90 0.74
CA ALA A 198 3.90 -23.62 0.62
C ALA A 198 3.92 -24.87 1.50
N LEU A 199 3.46 -24.75 2.76
CA LEU A 199 3.33 -25.88 3.68
C LEU A 199 2.39 -26.96 3.13
N LYS A 200 1.23 -26.58 2.58
CA LYS A 200 0.28 -27.53 1.98
C LYS A 200 0.84 -28.31 0.78
N LYS A 201 1.87 -27.80 0.12
CA LYS A 201 2.56 -28.46 -1.00
C LYS A 201 3.72 -29.34 -0.58
N ASP A 202 4.27 -29.12 0.60
CA ASP A 202 5.40 -29.87 1.14
C ASP A 202 4.89 -31.03 2.03
N GLU A 203 4.61 -32.18 1.41
CA GLU A 203 4.14 -33.39 2.11
C GLU A 203 5.13 -33.90 3.18
N THR A 204 6.33 -33.34 3.25
CA THR A 204 7.38 -33.71 4.22
C THR A 204 7.44 -32.75 5.41
N ASN A 205 6.58 -31.73 5.45
CA ASN A 205 6.52 -30.73 6.50
C ASN A 205 5.11 -30.72 7.12
N ASP A 206 4.99 -31.24 8.32
CA ASP A 206 3.72 -31.36 9.05
C ASP A 206 3.30 -30.07 9.79
N ASN A 207 4.05 -28.99 9.65
CA ASN A 207 3.72 -27.73 10.28
C ASN A 207 2.49 -27.10 9.62
N GLU A 208 1.63 -26.56 10.45
CA GLU A 208 0.42 -25.85 10.05
C GLU A 208 0.25 -24.65 10.96
N TYR A 209 -0.10 -23.51 10.37
CA TYR A 209 -0.39 -22.29 11.11
C TYR A 209 -1.82 -21.84 10.84
N SER A 210 -2.49 -21.39 11.90
CA SER A 210 -3.77 -20.68 11.84
C SER A 210 -3.61 -19.21 12.17
N VAL A 211 -4.48 -18.39 11.59
CA VAL A 211 -4.63 -16.98 12.00
C VAL A 211 -5.53 -16.96 13.24
N ASP A 212 -4.96 -16.63 14.39
CA ASP A 212 -5.68 -16.62 15.65
C ASP A 212 -6.15 -15.22 16.04
N ILE A 213 -5.31 -14.19 15.85
CA ILE A 213 -5.65 -12.82 16.23
C ILE A 213 -5.36 -11.85 15.08
N ASP A 214 -6.33 -11.01 14.79
CA ASP A 214 -6.20 -9.83 13.94
C ASP A 214 -5.71 -8.64 14.77
N LEU A 215 -4.44 -8.24 14.59
CA LEU A 215 -3.88 -7.11 15.34
C LEU A 215 -4.53 -5.78 15.00
N GLY A 216 -5.14 -5.67 13.82
CA GLY A 216 -5.91 -4.49 13.45
C GLY A 216 -7.18 -4.35 14.29
N ALA A 217 -7.88 -5.45 14.56
CA ALA A 217 -9.04 -5.47 15.45
C ALA A 217 -8.65 -5.11 16.90
N VAL A 218 -7.56 -5.70 17.40
CA VAL A 218 -7.02 -5.40 18.74
C VAL A 218 -6.59 -3.92 18.85
N TRP A 219 -5.98 -3.40 17.80
CA TRP A 219 -5.58 -1.99 17.73
C TRP A 219 -6.79 -1.05 17.75
N LYS A 220 -7.79 -1.35 16.93
CA LYS A 220 -9.03 -0.56 16.85
C LYS A 220 -9.76 -0.52 18.18
N ASP A 221 -9.85 -1.64 18.86
CA ASP A 221 -10.43 -1.70 20.23
C ASP A 221 -9.66 -0.82 21.22
N LYS A 222 -8.33 -0.86 21.19
CA LYS A 222 -7.46 -0.13 22.12
C LYS A 222 -7.35 1.36 21.83
N PHE A 223 -7.21 1.75 20.56
CA PHE A 223 -6.86 3.12 20.17
C PHE A 223 -8.00 3.86 19.45
N ASN A 224 -9.13 3.20 19.18
CA ASN A 224 -10.29 3.73 18.44
C ASN A 224 -9.89 4.33 17.08
N THR A 225 -8.99 3.63 16.37
CA THR A 225 -8.55 3.95 15.01
C THR A 225 -8.01 2.72 14.33
N ASP A 226 -8.04 2.68 12.99
CA ASP A 226 -7.38 1.63 12.21
C ASP A 226 -5.88 1.93 12.06
N ILE A 227 -5.05 0.88 11.88
CA ILE A 227 -3.63 1.06 11.57
C ILE A 227 -3.50 1.45 10.12
N THR A 228 -2.95 2.62 9.84
CA THR A 228 -2.66 3.05 8.47
C THR A 228 -1.35 2.41 8.00
N MET A 229 -1.43 1.44 7.09
CA MET A 229 -0.28 0.67 6.62
C MET A 229 0.34 1.23 5.36
N GLY A 230 -0.47 1.45 4.35
CA GLY A 230 -0.07 1.90 3.03
C GLY A 230 -0.68 3.23 2.63
N CYS A 231 0.03 3.96 1.80
CA CYS A 231 -0.44 5.22 1.24
C CYS A 231 0.01 5.41 -0.20
N ILE A 232 -0.59 6.39 -0.85
CA ILE A 232 -0.15 6.98 -2.10
C ILE A 232 0.54 8.30 -1.78
N VAL A 233 1.69 8.51 -2.38
CA VAL A 233 2.45 9.76 -2.30
C VAL A 233 2.76 10.31 -3.67
N ALA A 234 3.06 11.60 -3.73
CA ALA A 234 3.66 12.26 -4.90
C ALA A 234 4.81 13.17 -4.47
N SER A 235 5.72 13.49 -5.40
CA SER A 235 6.63 14.62 -5.17
C SER A 235 5.85 15.93 -5.25
N LYS A 236 6.25 16.93 -4.45
CA LYS A 236 5.63 18.26 -4.51
C LYS A 236 5.68 18.85 -5.92
N SER A 237 6.79 18.65 -6.63
CA SER A 237 6.94 19.07 -8.04
C SER A 237 5.93 18.39 -8.97
N ALA A 238 5.59 17.11 -8.76
CA ALA A 238 4.56 16.44 -9.55
C ALA A 238 3.17 17.03 -9.26
N VAL A 239 2.86 17.30 -7.99
CA VAL A 239 1.60 17.95 -7.59
C VAL A 239 1.46 19.34 -8.23
N GLU A 240 2.52 20.15 -8.24
CA GLU A 240 2.50 21.49 -8.82
C GLU A 240 2.33 21.49 -10.34
N LYS A 241 2.95 20.51 -11.04
CA LYS A 241 2.98 20.47 -12.51
C LYS A 241 1.85 19.66 -13.14
N LYS A 242 1.34 18.64 -12.43
CA LYS A 242 0.40 17.64 -12.97
C LYS A 242 -0.83 17.48 -12.05
N LYS A 243 -1.28 18.59 -11.43
CA LYS A 243 -2.37 18.56 -10.43
C LYS A 243 -3.62 17.88 -10.96
N ASP A 244 -4.06 18.22 -12.17
CA ASP A 244 -5.28 17.68 -12.75
C ASP A 244 -5.14 16.18 -13.05
N ALA A 245 -4.01 15.74 -13.61
CA ALA A 245 -3.73 14.32 -13.84
C ALA A 245 -3.67 13.52 -12.52
N ILE A 246 -3.14 14.11 -11.44
CA ILE A 246 -3.13 13.48 -10.12
C ILE A 246 -4.55 13.38 -9.55
N ASN A 247 -5.40 14.41 -9.72
CA ASN A 247 -6.78 14.35 -9.27
C ASN A 247 -7.60 13.30 -10.03
N ASP A 248 -7.40 13.17 -11.34
CA ASP A 248 -8.02 12.11 -12.15
C ASP A 248 -7.54 10.72 -11.71
N PHE A 249 -6.22 10.58 -11.49
CA PHE A 249 -5.65 9.35 -10.95
C PHE A 249 -6.29 8.97 -9.61
N LEU A 250 -6.42 9.90 -8.67
CA LEU A 250 -6.99 9.62 -7.34
C LEU A 250 -8.45 9.18 -7.44
N LYS A 251 -9.22 9.73 -8.38
CA LYS A 251 -10.59 9.31 -8.63
C LYS A 251 -10.64 7.87 -9.17
N GLU A 252 -9.90 7.58 -10.25
CA GLU A 252 -9.83 6.24 -10.84
C GLU A 252 -9.26 5.22 -9.84
N TYR A 253 -8.32 5.64 -8.99
CA TYR A 253 -7.74 4.81 -7.94
C TYR A 253 -8.73 4.48 -6.83
N ALA A 254 -9.53 5.44 -6.38
CA ALA A 254 -10.60 5.18 -5.40
C ALA A 254 -11.61 4.15 -5.92
N GLU A 255 -12.02 4.27 -7.20
CA GLU A 255 -12.89 3.29 -7.87
C GLU A 255 -12.23 1.90 -7.96
N SER A 256 -10.91 1.86 -8.19
CA SER A 256 -10.14 0.60 -8.20
C SER A 256 -10.13 -0.06 -6.82
N ILE A 257 -9.89 0.71 -5.75
CA ILE A 257 -9.89 0.20 -4.36
C ILE A 257 -11.27 -0.32 -3.98
N GLU A 258 -12.34 0.43 -4.27
CA GLU A 258 -13.71 -0.01 -4.01
C GLU A 258 -14.02 -1.34 -4.68
N PHE A 259 -13.60 -1.51 -5.94
CA PHE A 259 -13.78 -2.77 -6.67
C PHE A 259 -13.00 -3.93 -6.05
N ILE A 260 -11.70 -3.72 -5.73
CA ILE A 260 -10.82 -4.75 -5.17
C ILE A 260 -11.24 -5.13 -3.74
N GLY A 261 -11.70 -4.14 -2.95
CA GLY A 261 -12.21 -4.35 -1.59
C GLY A 261 -13.56 -5.06 -1.52
N ASN A 262 -14.31 -5.13 -2.63
CA ASN A 262 -15.60 -5.79 -2.66
C ASN A 262 -15.45 -7.31 -2.82
N SER A 263 -15.92 -8.07 -1.82
CA SER A 263 -15.87 -9.54 -1.81
C SER A 263 -16.64 -10.20 -2.97
N GLU A 264 -17.60 -9.53 -3.58
CA GLU A 264 -18.32 -10.03 -4.77
C GLU A 264 -17.42 -10.09 -6.00
N ASN A 265 -16.37 -9.27 -6.06
CA ASN A 265 -15.43 -9.18 -7.17
C ASN A 265 -14.17 -10.03 -6.96
N ILE A 266 -14.11 -10.84 -5.90
CA ILE A 266 -12.87 -11.45 -5.39
C ILE A 266 -12.11 -12.28 -6.44
N ASP A 267 -12.81 -13.01 -7.30
CA ASP A 267 -12.18 -13.85 -8.35
C ASP A 267 -11.57 -12.99 -9.45
N THR A 268 -12.27 -11.95 -9.89
CA THR A 268 -11.78 -10.99 -10.88
C THR A 268 -10.64 -10.16 -10.29
N SER A 269 -10.77 -9.71 -9.04
CA SER A 269 -9.73 -8.96 -8.33
C SER A 269 -8.46 -9.79 -8.17
N ALA A 270 -8.56 -11.08 -7.84
CA ALA A 270 -7.42 -11.96 -7.74
C ALA A 270 -6.69 -12.12 -9.09
N GLN A 271 -7.44 -12.19 -10.20
CA GLN A 271 -6.85 -12.25 -11.54
C GLN A 271 -6.13 -10.93 -11.89
N TYR A 272 -6.74 -9.76 -11.64
CA TYR A 272 -6.11 -8.47 -11.87
C TYR A 272 -4.81 -8.28 -11.08
N ILE A 273 -4.77 -8.77 -9.83
CA ILE A 273 -3.56 -8.76 -8.99
C ILE A 273 -2.43 -9.59 -9.61
N VAL A 274 -2.75 -10.73 -10.22
CA VAL A 274 -1.75 -11.56 -10.92
C VAL A 274 -1.31 -10.91 -12.23
N ASP A 275 -2.23 -10.41 -13.02
CA ASP A 275 -1.95 -9.76 -14.32
C ASP A 275 -1.07 -8.51 -14.11
N SER A 276 -1.30 -7.78 -13.01
CA SER A 276 -0.46 -6.66 -12.59
C SER A 276 0.91 -7.09 -12.02
N GLY A 277 1.13 -8.39 -11.78
CA GLY A 277 2.37 -8.94 -11.21
C GLY A 277 2.57 -8.63 -9.73
N ILE A 278 1.53 -8.18 -9.02
CA ILE A 278 1.57 -7.91 -7.57
C ILE A 278 1.70 -9.22 -6.78
N MET A 279 1.05 -10.28 -7.26
CA MET A 279 1.22 -11.64 -6.76
C MET A 279 1.39 -12.63 -7.92
N ALA A 280 2.02 -13.79 -7.65
CA ALA A 280 2.36 -14.76 -8.68
C ALA A 280 1.21 -15.70 -9.07
N ALA A 281 0.18 -15.86 -8.21
CA ALA A 281 -0.85 -16.88 -8.41
C ALA A 281 -2.23 -16.44 -7.90
N ALA A 282 -3.27 -16.63 -8.71
CA ALA A 282 -4.63 -16.23 -8.39
C ALA A 282 -5.21 -16.91 -7.13
N PRO A 283 -4.97 -18.21 -6.84
CA PRO A 283 -5.42 -18.80 -5.58
C PRO A 283 -4.81 -18.12 -4.34
N ALA A 284 -3.54 -17.71 -4.41
CA ALA A 284 -2.88 -16.99 -3.33
C ALA A 284 -3.44 -15.55 -3.20
N ALA A 285 -3.63 -14.85 -4.31
CA ALA A 285 -4.25 -13.53 -4.32
C ALA A 285 -5.67 -13.56 -3.76
N LYS A 286 -6.49 -14.53 -4.18
CA LYS A 286 -7.85 -14.73 -3.66
C LYS A 286 -7.86 -14.96 -2.15
N MET A 287 -6.98 -15.82 -1.64
CA MET A 287 -6.92 -16.15 -0.21
C MET A 287 -6.48 -14.94 0.62
N ALA A 288 -5.44 -14.22 0.18
CA ALA A 288 -4.99 -12.99 0.83
C ALA A 288 -6.07 -11.91 0.83
N LEU A 289 -6.76 -11.68 -0.31
CA LEU A 289 -7.88 -10.76 -0.40
C LEU A 289 -9.04 -11.15 0.51
N THR A 290 -9.35 -12.45 0.63
CA THR A 290 -10.42 -12.92 1.53
C THR A 290 -10.14 -12.48 2.97
N ASN A 291 -8.90 -12.61 3.42
CA ASN A 291 -8.50 -12.18 4.76
C ASN A 291 -8.58 -10.65 4.90
N LEU A 292 -8.05 -9.90 3.94
CA LEU A 292 -8.02 -8.44 3.96
C LEU A 292 -9.44 -7.82 3.85
N ASN A 293 -10.27 -8.33 2.93
CA ASN A 293 -11.61 -7.78 2.71
C ASN A 293 -12.58 -8.12 3.86
N LYS A 294 -12.34 -9.22 4.58
CA LYS A 294 -13.09 -9.53 5.80
C LYS A 294 -12.99 -8.43 6.86
N GLY A 295 -11.83 -7.77 6.94
CA GLY A 295 -11.58 -6.64 7.84
C GLY A 295 -11.82 -5.26 7.20
N GLY A 296 -12.10 -5.19 5.88
CA GLY A 296 -12.18 -3.92 5.16
C GLY A 296 -10.83 -3.22 5.05
N TYR A 297 -9.73 -3.97 4.88
CA TYR A 297 -8.37 -3.42 4.96
C TYR A 297 -7.80 -2.91 3.63
N ILE A 298 -8.43 -3.21 2.50
CA ILE A 298 -8.19 -2.52 1.24
C ILE A 298 -9.22 -1.40 1.18
N ASP A 299 -8.81 -0.19 1.52
CA ASP A 299 -9.70 0.95 1.71
C ASP A 299 -9.03 2.25 1.26
N TYR A 300 -9.83 3.26 0.95
CA TYR A 300 -9.37 4.56 0.45
C TYR A 300 -9.79 5.68 1.41
N LEU A 301 -8.79 6.37 1.97
CA LEU A 301 -9.03 7.55 2.80
C LEU A 301 -8.19 8.72 2.28
N ASP A 302 -8.82 9.88 2.08
CA ASP A 302 -8.14 11.13 1.72
C ASP A 302 -8.57 12.31 2.60
N GLY A 303 -8.00 13.48 2.37
CA GLY A 303 -8.34 14.73 3.05
C GLY A 303 -8.26 14.62 4.58
N VAL A 304 -9.30 15.14 5.24
CA VAL A 304 -9.36 15.21 6.72
C VAL A 304 -9.35 13.82 7.35
N ASN A 305 -10.08 12.86 6.77
CA ASN A 305 -10.15 11.49 7.30
C ASN A 305 -8.79 10.79 7.27
N MET A 306 -8.02 10.97 6.18
CA MET A 306 -6.66 10.48 6.08
C MET A 306 -5.76 11.09 7.16
N ARG A 307 -5.80 12.41 7.31
CA ARG A 307 -4.97 13.14 8.28
C ARG A 307 -5.25 12.67 9.71
N GLU A 308 -6.51 12.64 10.12
CA GLU A 308 -6.89 12.20 11.46
C GLU A 308 -6.44 10.75 11.76
N ALA A 309 -6.60 9.85 10.79
CA ALA A 309 -6.18 8.47 10.94
C ALA A 309 -4.64 8.36 11.10
N LEU A 310 -3.88 9.08 10.26
CA LEU A 310 -2.42 9.10 10.31
C LEU A 310 -1.89 9.67 11.64
N GLU A 311 -2.40 10.83 12.07
CA GLU A 311 -1.95 11.48 13.31
C GLU A 311 -2.19 10.59 14.55
N LYS A 312 -3.33 9.88 14.62
CA LYS A 312 -3.62 8.92 15.69
C LYS A 312 -2.61 7.77 15.69
N VAL A 313 -2.34 7.18 14.53
CA VAL A 313 -1.40 6.07 14.39
C VAL A 313 0.04 6.53 14.70
N TYR A 314 0.47 7.67 14.20
CA TYR A 314 1.81 8.21 14.44
C TYR A 314 2.04 8.52 15.92
N ASN A 315 1.05 9.06 16.61
CA ASN A 315 1.12 9.28 18.07
C ASN A 315 1.25 7.97 18.85
N ALA A 316 0.56 6.90 18.43
CA ALA A 316 0.63 5.60 19.07
C ALA A 316 1.95 4.86 18.79
N PHE A 317 2.50 4.97 17.57
CA PHE A 317 3.80 4.37 17.21
C PHE A 317 4.98 5.02 17.93
N GLY A 318 4.85 6.31 18.25
CA GLY A 318 5.97 7.13 18.74
C GLY A 318 6.80 7.74 17.60
N MET A 319 7.32 8.93 17.88
CA MET A 319 7.94 9.82 16.91
C MET A 319 9.15 9.22 16.18
N THR A 320 9.88 8.29 16.80
CA THR A 320 11.10 7.68 16.22
C THR A 320 10.80 6.95 14.90
N LEU A 321 9.61 6.35 14.77
CA LEU A 321 9.23 5.57 13.59
C LEU A 321 8.79 6.42 12.39
N ILE A 322 8.63 7.72 12.60
CA ILE A 322 8.20 8.67 11.58
C ILE A 322 9.19 9.82 11.38
N GLY A 323 10.46 9.62 11.79
CA GLY A 323 11.51 10.62 11.59
C GLY A 323 11.58 11.71 12.67
N GLY A 324 11.05 11.47 13.88
CA GLY A 324 11.28 12.28 15.07
C GLY A 324 10.21 13.31 15.43
N LYS A 325 9.26 13.59 14.54
CA LYS A 325 8.16 14.54 14.77
C LYS A 325 6.94 14.21 13.91
N LEU A 326 5.78 14.76 14.25
CA LEU A 326 4.63 14.72 13.35
C LEU A 326 4.91 15.59 12.12
N PRO A 327 4.54 15.13 10.90
CA PRO A 327 4.56 15.98 9.71
C PRO A 327 3.64 17.19 9.88
N ASP A 328 4.04 18.33 9.29
CA ASP A 328 3.21 19.53 9.26
C ASP A 328 2.18 19.52 8.10
N ASP A 329 1.39 20.59 7.97
CA ASP A 329 0.28 20.70 7.00
C ASP A 329 0.72 20.51 5.55
N ASN A 330 1.97 20.83 5.19
CA ASN A 330 2.48 20.69 3.83
C ASN A 330 2.68 19.23 3.41
N PHE A 331 2.65 18.29 4.35
CA PHE A 331 2.72 16.85 4.06
C PHE A 331 1.42 16.31 3.46
N TYR A 332 0.29 16.92 3.80
CA TYR A 332 -1.04 16.44 3.43
C TYR A 332 -1.55 17.12 2.15
N TYR A 333 -2.00 16.33 1.18
CA TYR A 333 -2.57 16.85 -0.05
C TYR A 333 -3.95 17.44 0.18
N GLU A 334 -4.14 18.67 -0.29
CA GLU A 334 -5.44 19.33 -0.37
C GLU A 334 -5.84 19.47 -1.86
N LYS A 335 -7.01 18.88 -2.21
CA LYS A 335 -7.55 18.89 -3.58
C LYS A 335 -7.91 20.31 -4.05
#